data_8eb8ff4181471754db48a6a1566dfa27
#
_entry.id   8eb8ff4181471754db48a6a1566dfa27
#
_cell.length_a   1.000
_cell.length_b   1.000
_cell.length_c   1.000
_cell.angle_alpha   90.00
_cell.angle_beta   90.00
_cell.angle_gamma   90.00
#
_symmetry.space_group_name_H-M   'P 1'
#
loop_
_entity.id
_entity.type
_entity.pdbx_description
1 polymer ?
#
loop_
_entity_poly.entity_id
_entity_poly.type
_entity_poly.pdbx_seq_one_letter_code
_entity_poly.pdbx_strand_id
1 'polypeptide(L)'
;GLDVARFGGDNSALCVRQGNTVFEITSFASMDLMQLCGVIKNRYDDATVLERPQEILVDVIGIGAGVVDRLREQNLPVRGINVSESSSVKKNYLNLRADLWFAIKDWLAQRDCRLPIDDELASELDAPLYKYTSTGKIKIESKDEMRKRGIKSPDKADALALTMASSAASFSGSESVFGYNFKKPLKSRIIRVG
;
A
#
# COMPACT_ATOMS: atom_id res chain seq x y z
N GLY A 1 -2.20 -3.55 -1.56
CA GLY A 1 -0.84 -3.09 -1.86
C GLY A 1 0.19 -4.03 -1.27
N LEU A 2 1.17 -4.39 -2.04
CA LEU A 2 2.26 -5.26 -1.60
C LEU A 2 3.60 -4.58 -1.89
N ASP A 3 4.28 -4.13 -0.84
CA ASP A 3 5.67 -3.66 -0.88
C ASP A 3 6.60 -4.86 -0.65
N VAL A 4 7.53 -5.09 -1.57
CA VAL A 4 8.39 -6.28 -1.58
C VAL A 4 9.82 -5.91 -1.23
N ALA A 5 10.30 -6.42 -0.11
CA ALA A 5 11.68 -6.22 0.33
C ALA A 5 12.57 -7.40 -0.05
N ARG A 6 13.86 -7.10 -0.31
CA ARG A 6 14.93 -8.11 -0.38
C ARG A 6 15.28 -8.61 1.02
N PHE A 7 15.94 -9.79 1.09
CA PHE A 7 16.65 -10.20 2.29
C PHE A 7 17.55 -9.06 2.79
N GLY A 8 17.35 -8.66 4.05
CA GLY A 8 18.11 -7.57 4.68
C GLY A 8 17.34 -6.94 5.83
N GLY A 9 17.49 -5.64 6.01
CA GLY A 9 16.88 -4.90 7.12
C GLY A 9 15.43 -4.44 6.87
N ASP A 10 14.91 -4.56 5.66
CA ASP A 10 13.54 -4.16 5.31
C ASP A 10 12.61 -5.39 5.31
N ASN A 11 11.34 -5.18 5.61
CA ASN A 11 10.31 -6.20 5.58
C ASN A 11 9.41 -6.02 4.35
N SER A 12 8.93 -7.14 3.79
CA SER A 12 7.80 -7.03 2.87
C SER A 12 6.54 -6.69 3.66
N ALA A 13 5.65 -5.89 3.07
CA ALA A 13 4.42 -5.51 3.74
C ALA A 13 3.22 -5.63 2.80
N LEU A 14 2.11 -6.11 3.35
CA LEU A 14 0.81 -6.23 2.67
C LEU A 14 -0.21 -5.33 3.34
N CYS A 15 -0.89 -4.52 2.55
CA CYS A 15 -2.03 -3.71 2.97
C CYS A 15 -3.29 -4.17 2.24
N VAL A 16 -4.33 -4.53 2.98
CA VAL A 16 -5.65 -4.89 2.45
C VAL A 16 -6.63 -3.75 2.69
N ARG A 17 -7.12 -3.13 1.61
CA ARG A 17 -8.02 -1.97 1.64
C ARG A 17 -9.22 -2.18 0.73
N GLN A 18 -10.39 -1.74 1.18
CA GLN A 18 -11.60 -1.62 0.37
C GLN A 18 -12.26 -0.26 0.64
N GLY A 19 -12.39 0.53 -0.41
CA GLY A 19 -12.91 1.90 -0.27
C GLY A 19 -12.10 2.72 0.74
N ASN A 20 -12.77 3.25 1.75
CA ASN A 20 -12.17 4.05 2.82
C ASN A 20 -11.75 3.25 4.05
N THR A 21 -11.72 1.92 3.98
CA THR A 21 -11.36 1.06 5.12
C THR A 21 -10.13 0.23 4.81
N VAL A 22 -9.10 0.34 5.64
CA VAL A 22 -7.97 -0.59 5.70
C VAL A 22 -8.32 -1.66 6.74
N PHE A 23 -8.39 -2.91 6.29
CA PHE A 23 -8.75 -4.04 7.14
C PHE A 23 -7.53 -4.65 7.83
N GLU A 24 -6.43 -4.68 7.12
CA GLU A 24 -5.22 -5.33 7.59
C GLU A 24 -3.98 -4.67 6.98
N ILE A 25 -2.94 -4.55 7.80
CA ILE A 25 -1.57 -4.29 7.36
C ILE A 25 -0.67 -5.30 8.07
N THR A 26 0.05 -6.10 7.30
CA THR A 26 0.91 -7.17 7.83
C THR A 26 2.31 -7.03 7.28
N SER A 27 3.33 -7.11 8.16
CA SER A 27 4.74 -7.17 7.77
C SER A 27 5.23 -8.62 7.78
N PHE A 28 6.08 -8.95 6.81
CA PHE A 28 6.70 -10.25 6.64
C PHE A 28 8.22 -10.10 6.73
N ALA A 29 8.78 -10.55 7.84
CA ALA A 29 10.22 -10.55 8.06
C ALA A 29 10.87 -11.79 7.44
N SER A 30 12.04 -11.62 6.83
CA SER A 30 12.92 -12.72 6.40
C SER A 30 12.26 -13.77 5.49
N MET A 31 11.28 -13.39 4.68
CA MET A 31 10.68 -14.27 3.67
C MET A 31 11.41 -14.15 2.33
N ASP A 32 11.63 -15.29 1.67
CA ASP A 32 11.99 -15.28 0.26
C ASP A 32 10.79 -15.00 -0.64
N LEU A 33 11.05 -14.73 -1.94
CA LEU A 33 10.01 -14.38 -2.89
C LEU A 33 8.97 -15.50 -3.06
N MET A 34 9.40 -16.75 -3.04
CA MET A 34 8.51 -17.88 -3.28
C MET A 34 7.61 -18.12 -2.07
N GLN A 35 8.17 -17.95 -0.86
CA GLN A 35 7.41 -17.99 0.39
C GLN A 35 6.37 -16.86 0.43
N LEU A 36 6.78 -15.64 0.08
CA LEU A 36 5.86 -14.50 0.02
C LEU A 36 4.74 -14.76 -0.99
N CYS A 37 5.05 -15.20 -2.21
CA CYS A 37 4.04 -15.55 -3.21
C CYS A 37 3.09 -16.66 -2.70
N GLY A 38 3.62 -17.66 -1.99
CA GLY A 38 2.81 -18.72 -1.38
C GLY A 38 1.84 -18.17 -0.34
N VAL A 39 2.29 -17.28 0.53
CA VAL A 39 1.43 -16.61 1.53
C VAL A 39 0.32 -15.80 0.86
N ILE A 40 0.66 -14.99 -0.15
CA ILE A 40 -0.33 -14.19 -0.88
C ILE A 40 -1.35 -15.09 -1.61
N LYS A 41 -0.86 -16.17 -2.25
CA LYS A 41 -1.74 -17.13 -2.93
C LYS A 41 -2.70 -17.81 -1.96
N ASN A 42 -2.21 -18.32 -0.84
CA ASN A 42 -3.06 -18.97 0.17
C ASN A 42 -4.12 -18.01 0.71
N ARG A 43 -3.75 -16.76 1.05
CA ARG A 43 -4.71 -15.75 1.49
C ARG A 43 -5.77 -15.45 0.44
N TYR A 44 -5.39 -15.41 -0.84
CA TYR A 44 -6.34 -15.20 -1.93
C TYR A 44 -7.30 -16.37 -2.08
N ASP A 45 -6.81 -17.60 -1.95
CA ASP A 45 -7.63 -18.82 -2.10
C ASP A 45 -8.56 -19.03 -0.89
N ASP A 46 -8.08 -18.76 0.32
CA ASP A 46 -8.85 -18.87 1.56
C ASP A 46 -9.94 -17.80 1.69
N ALA A 47 -9.78 -16.67 0.97
CA ALA A 47 -10.77 -15.61 0.97
C ALA A 47 -12.06 -16.04 0.28
N THR A 48 -13.21 -15.68 0.86
CA THR A 48 -14.49 -15.85 0.18
C THR A 48 -14.52 -14.99 -1.09
N VAL A 49 -15.39 -15.35 -2.05
CA VAL A 49 -15.52 -14.62 -3.33
C VAL A 49 -15.72 -13.11 -3.12
N LEU A 50 -16.41 -12.72 -2.05
CA LEU A 50 -16.70 -11.32 -1.72
C LEU A 50 -15.52 -10.59 -1.07
N GLU A 51 -14.59 -11.33 -0.46
CA GLU A 51 -13.40 -10.78 0.22
C GLU A 51 -12.15 -10.80 -0.67
N ARG A 52 -12.20 -11.50 -1.80
CA ARG A 52 -11.09 -11.54 -2.74
C ARG A 52 -10.78 -10.16 -3.29
N PRO A 53 -9.50 -9.74 -3.27
CA PRO A 53 -9.12 -8.48 -3.86
C PRO A 53 -9.37 -8.49 -5.38
N GLN A 54 -9.89 -7.39 -5.89
CA GLN A 54 -10.06 -7.19 -7.34
C GLN A 54 -8.72 -6.98 -8.05
N GLU A 55 -7.73 -6.43 -7.36
CA GLU A 55 -6.37 -6.27 -7.84
C GLU A 55 -5.37 -6.33 -6.69
N ILE A 56 -4.19 -6.85 -6.97
CA ILE A 56 -3.02 -6.88 -6.08
C ILE A 56 -1.96 -5.97 -6.70
N LEU A 57 -1.65 -4.87 -6.03
CA LEU A 57 -0.74 -3.83 -6.51
C LEU A 57 0.63 -4.04 -5.91
N VAL A 58 1.63 -4.32 -6.73
CA VAL A 58 2.99 -4.68 -6.29
C VAL A 58 3.99 -3.67 -6.84
N ASP A 59 4.86 -3.10 -6.01
CA ASP A 59 5.98 -2.30 -6.51
C ASP A 59 6.95 -3.21 -7.29
N VAL A 60 7.16 -2.88 -8.56
CA VAL A 60 8.04 -3.67 -9.45
C VAL A 60 9.51 -3.29 -9.34
N ILE A 61 9.86 -2.28 -8.53
CA ILE A 61 11.26 -1.88 -8.38
C ILE A 61 12.04 -3.00 -7.68
N GLY A 62 13.20 -3.31 -8.23
CA GLY A 62 14.05 -4.38 -7.69
C GLY A 62 13.46 -5.77 -7.92
N ILE A 63 13.14 -6.50 -6.84
CA ILE A 63 12.70 -7.88 -6.92
C ILE A 63 11.18 -8.08 -7.09
N GLY A 64 10.40 -7.00 -6.93
CA GLY A 64 8.94 -7.07 -7.02
C GLY A 64 8.42 -7.51 -8.39
N ALA A 65 9.18 -7.29 -9.48
CA ALA A 65 8.83 -7.81 -10.80
C ALA A 65 8.70 -9.34 -10.80
N GLY A 66 9.60 -10.05 -10.12
CA GLY A 66 9.53 -11.52 -9.99
C GLY A 66 8.30 -11.99 -9.20
N VAL A 67 7.86 -11.22 -8.21
CA VAL A 67 6.61 -11.49 -7.48
C VAL A 67 5.41 -11.32 -8.40
N VAL A 68 5.38 -10.24 -9.20
CA VAL A 68 4.31 -10.00 -10.18
C VAL A 68 4.20 -11.16 -11.17
N ASP A 69 5.32 -11.60 -11.74
CA ASP A 69 5.32 -12.68 -12.72
C ASP A 69 4.83 -13.99 -12.08
N ARG A 70 5.32 -14.31 -10.88
CA ARG A 70 4.92 -15.53 -10.17
C ARG A 70 3.44 -15.54 -9.79
N LEU A 71 2.91 -14.42 -9.31
CA LEU A 71 1.49 -14.32 -8.97
C LEU A 71 0.60 -14.37 -10.21
N ARG A 72 1.04 -13.85 -11.37
CA ARG A 72 0.35 -13.99 -12.65
C ARG A 72 0.28 -15.45 -13.13
N GLU A 73 1.39 -16.19 -13.03
CA GLU A 73 1.41 -17.62 -13.33
C GLU A 73 0.39 -18.40 -12.49
N GLN A 74 0.13 -17.93 -11.26
CA GLN A 74 -0.85 -18.50 -10.34
C GLN A 74 -2.27 -17.99 -10.57
N ASN A 75 -2.52 -17.21 -11.64
CA ASN A 75 -3.80 -16.62 -12.02
C ASN A 75 -4.39 -15.64 -10.99
N LEU A 76 -3.54 -14.92 -10.24
CA LEU A 76 -4.01 -13.85 -9.36
C LEU A 76 -4.15 -12.53 -10.15
N PRO A 77 -5.10 -11.66 -9.76
CA PRO A 77 -5.32 -10.35 -10.39
C PRO A 77 -4.23 -9.36 -9.98
N VAL A 78 -2.98 -9.59 -10.39
CA VAL A 78 -1.82 -8.78 -9.99
C VAL A 78 -1.47 -7.73 -11.05
N ARG A 79 -1.18 -6.53 -10.58
CA ARG A 79 -0.66 -5.42 -11.38
C ARG A 79 0.62 -4.86 -10.77
N GLY A 80 1.67 -4.81 -11.57
CA GLY A 80 2.92 -4.16 -11.22
C GLY A 80 2.79 -2.63 -11.28
N ILE A 81 3.34 -1.96 -10.29
CA ILE A 81 3.38 -0.49 -10.18
C ILE A 81 4.84 -0.05 -10.15
N ASN A 82 5.26 0.77 -11.10
CA ASN A 82 6.58 1.38 -11.06
C ASN A 82 6.50 2.74 -10.36
N VAL A 83 6.79 2.76 -9.07
CA VAL A 83 6.69 3.99 -8.26
C VAL A 83 7.74 5.04 -8.61
N SER A 84 8.77 4.69 -9.40
CA SER A 84 9.78 5.64 -9.89
C SER A 84 9.35 6.38 -11.15
N GLU A 85 8.31 5.93 -11.85
CA GLU A 85 7.82 6.60 -13.05
C GLU A 85 7.40 8.04 -12.75
N SER A 86 7.55 8.91 -13.75
CA SER A 86 7.03 10.26 -13.66
C SER A 86 5.53 10.21 -13.41
N SER A 87 5.03 10.97 -12.42
CA SER A 87 3.60 11.06 -12.20
C SER A 87 2.94 11.63 -13.47
N SER A 88 2.13 10.80 -14.14
CA SER A 88 1.40 11.19 -15.34
C SER A 88 0.12 11.97 -15.01
N VAL A 89 -0.40 11.81 -13.80
CA VAL A 89 -1.70 12.35 -13.39
C VAL A 89 -1.56 13.75 -12.81
N LYS A 90 -0.53 13.99 -11.99
CA LYS A 90 -0.30 15.30 -11.35
C LYS A 90 1.10 15.80 -11.67
N LYS A 91 1.21 16.87 -12.45
CA LYS A 91 2.49 17.50 -12.84
C LYS A 91 3.33 18.02 -11.68
N ASN A 92 2.74 18.14 -10.48
CA ASN A 92 3.38 18.72 -9.29
C ASN A 92 4.31 17.74 -8.56
N TYR A 93 4.25 16.44 -8.85
CA TYR A 93 5.06 15.42 -8.21
C TYR A 93 6.20 14.96 -9.11
N LEU A 94 7.34 14.66 -8.51
CA LEU A 94 8.51 14.19 -9.24
C LEU A 94 8.26 12.81 -9.85
N ASN A 95 7.67 11.91 -9.07
CA ASN A 95 7.39 10.53 -9.45
C ASN A 95 6.09 10.03 -8.82
N LEU A 96 5.68 8.83 -9.23
CA LEU A 96 4.44 8.20 -8.76
C LEU A 96 4.47 7.96 -7.24
N ARG A 97 5.63 7.62 -6.64
CA ARG A 97 5.74 7.43 -5.19
C ARG A 97 5.30 8.70 -4.44
N ALA A 98 5.77 9.87 -4.86
CA ALA A 98 5.37 11.13 -4.23
C ALA A 98 3.86 11.40 -4.41
N ASP A 99 3.29 11.11 -5.58
CA ASP A 99 1.86 11.27 -5.83
C ASP A 99 1.02 10.37 -4.92
N LEU A 100 1.37 9.07 -4.80
CA LEU A 100 0.66 8.11 -3.95
C LEU A 100 0.71 8.48 -2.46
N TRP A 101 1.86 8.95 -1.97
CA TRP A 101 2.01 9.40 -0.59
C TRP A 101 1.16 10.65 -0.30
N PHE A 102 1.11 11.59 -1.22
CA PHE A 102 0.23 12.76 -1.07
C PHE A 102 -1.25 12.39 -1.24
N ALA A 103 -1.56 11.33 -2.01
CA ALA A 103 -2.91 10.78 -2.05
C ALA A 103 -3.34 10.19 -0.70
N ILE A 104 -2.44 9.53 0.06
CA ILE A 104 -2.73 9.12 1.45
C ILE A 104 -3.04 10.35 2.31
N LYS A 105 -2.20 11.40 2.25
CA LYS A 105 -2.42 12.63 3.01
C LYS A 105 -3.80 13.22 2.72
N ASP A 106 -4.16 13.34 1.44
CA ASP A 106 -5.45 13.89 1.02
C ASP A 106 -6.61 12.99 1.49
N TRP A 107 -6.44 11.67 1.41
CA TRP A 107 -7.40 10.68 1.87
C TRP A 107 -7.62 10.76 3.40
N LEU A 108 -6.55 10.86 4.18
CA LEU A 108 -6.64 11.03 5.63
C LEU A 108 -7.31 12.36 6.02
N ALA A 109 -7.07 13.43 5.25
CA ALA A 109 -7.66 14.75 5.50
C ALA A 109 -9.18 14.78 5.32
N GLN A 110 -9.75 13.85 4.56
CA GLN A 110 -11.20 13.71 4.39
C GLN A 110 -11.91 13.22 5.66
N ARG A 111 -11.17 12.65 6.63
CA ARG A 111 -11.68 12.14 7.91
C ARG A 111 -12.80 11.08 7.80
N ASP A 112 -12.92 10.45 6.64
CA ASP A 112 -13.87 9.36 6.35
C ASP A 112 -13.13 8.04 6.09
N CYS A 113 -11.95 7.90 6.66
CA CYS A 113 -11.14 6.69 6.53
C CYS A 113 -11.07 5.91 7.84
N ARG A 114 -10.84 4.60 7.71
CA ARG A 114 -10.65 3.69 8.86
C ARG A 114 -9.33 2.96 8.68
N LEU A 115 -8.50 3.05 9.70
CA LEU A 115 -7.22 2.37 9.80
C LEU A 115 -7.22 1.43 11.02
N PRO A 116 -6.48 0.32 10.97
CA PRO A 116 -6.21 -0.46 12.18
C PRO A 116 -5.40 0.38 13.16
N ILE A 117 -5.53 0.07 14.45
CA ILE A 117 -4.65 0.64 15.47
C ILE A 117 -3.29 -0.04 15.32
N ASP A 118 -2.32 0.70 14.79
CA ASP A 118 -0.96 0.24 14.53
C ASP A 118 0.01 1.41 14.70
N ASP A 119 0.71 1.43 15.84
CA ASP A 119 1.66 2.50 16.19
C ASP A 119 2.85 2.54 15.24
N GLU A 120 3.25 1.40 14.66
CA GLU A 120 4.30 1.34 13.66
C GLU A 120 3.86 2.02 12.37
N LEU A 121 2.65 1.72 11.87
CA LEU A 121 2.07 2.41 10.71
C LEU A 121 1.97 3.92 10.93
N ALA A 122 1.51 4.34 12.11
CA ALA A 122 1.40 5.76 12.45
C ALA A 122 2.78 6.44 12.40
N SER A 123 3.80 5.81 12.96
CA SER A 123 5.18 6.30 12.93
C SER A 123 5.73 6.33 11.49
N GLU A 124 5.45 5.31 10.68
CA GLU A 124 5.88 5.25 9.30
C GLU A 124 5.23 6.33 8.41
N LEU A 125 3.97 6.67 8.67
CA LEU A 125 3.25 7.72 7.93
C LEU A 125 3.80 9.12 8.23
N ASP A 126 4.35 9.36 9.41
CA ASP A 126 4.91 10.65 9.84
C ASP A 126 6.41 10.80 9.52
N ALA A 127 7.12 9.69 9.28
CA ALA A 127 8.57 9.68 9.20
C ALA A 127 9.18 10.32 7.92
N PRO A 128 8.64 10.13 6.69
CA PRO A 128 9.26 10.64 5.48
C PRO A 128 9.11 12.15 5.33
N LEU A 129 10.21 12.81 5.00
CA LEU A 129 10.23 14.20 4.65
C LEU A 129 9.98 14.41 3.16
N TYR A 130 9.54 15.60 2.79
CA TYR A 130 9.45 15.99 1.39
C TYR A 130 10.20 17.31 1.13
N LYS A 131 10.61 17.50 -0.11
CA LYS A 131 11.26 18.72 -0.56
C LYS A 131 10.81 19.08 -1.97
N TYR A 132 10.98 20.34 -2.33
CA TYR A 132 10.81 20.81 -3.70
C TYR A 132 12.10 20.62 -4.48
N THR A 133 12.00 20.12 -5.70
CA THR A 133 13.11 20.06 -6.65
C THR A 133 13.38 21.44 -7.24
N SER A 134 14.50 21.61 -7.95
CA SER A 134 14.80 22.84 -8.70
C SER A 134 13.75 23.21 -9.76
N THR A 135 12.97 22.21 -10.21
CA THR A 135 11.86 22.41 -11.16
C THR A 135 10.52 22.61 -10.45
N GLY A 136 10.51 22.83 -9.13
CA GLY A 136 9.29 23.06 -8.34
C GLY A 136 8.45 21.82 -8.07
N LYS A 137 8.89 20.62 -8.47
CA LYS A 137 8.15 19.38 -8.19
C LYS A 137 8.40 18.89 -6.77
N ILE A 138 7.40 18.30 -6.16
CA ILE A 138 7.49 17.66 -4.86
C ILE A 138 8.17 16.29 -5.01
N LYS A 139 9.23 16.08 -4.21
CA LYS A 139 9.91 14.79 -4.05
C LYS A 139 9.78 14.34 -2.60
N ILE A 140 9.32 13.11 -2.38
CA ILE A 140 9.39 12.45 -1.07
C ILE A 140 10.77 11.86 -0.87
N GLU A 141 11.23 11.86 0.38
CA GLU A 141 12.48 11.27 0.82
C GLU A 141 12.56 9.78 0.42
N SER A 142 13.68 9.37 -0.13
CA SER A 142 13.92 7.97 -0.49
C SER A 142 14.22 7.12 0.76
N LYS A 143 14.04 5.80 0.65
CA LYS A 143 14.42 4.85 1.71
C LYS A 143 15.90 5.02 2.12
N ASP A 144 16.79 5.30 1.16
CA ASP A 144 18.21 5.54 1.45
C ASP A 144 18.46 6.88 2.17
N GLU A 145 17.73 7.93 1.83
CA GLU A 145 17.80 9.21 2.55
C GLU A 145 17.29 9.02 4.00
N MET A 146 16.21 8.27 4.21
CA MET A 146 15.68 7.93 5.55
C MET A 146 16.69 7.13 6.37
N ARG A 147 17.31 6.09 5.80
CA ARG A 147 18.35 5.28 6.48
C ARG A 147 19.53 6.14 6.94
N LYS A 148 19.95 7.13 6.15
CA LYS A 148 21.01 8.08 6.54
C LYS A 148 20.64 8.93 7.76
N ARG A 149 19.34 9.11 8.02
CA ARG A 149 18.81 9.76 9.24
C ARG A 149 18.58 8.77 10.39
N GLY A 150 18.90 7.49 10.23
CA GLY A 150 18.65 6.44 11.21
C GLY A 150 17.18 6.01 11.28
N ILE A 151 16.37 6.34 10.27
CA ILE A 151 14.95 5.98 10.18
C ILE A 151 14.80 4.69 9.38
N LYS A 152 13.98 3.76 9.88
CA LYS A 152 13.62 2.53 9.17
C LYS A 152 12.82 2.82 7.91
N SER A 153 12.82 1.87 6.98
CA SER A 153 11.96 1.89 5.80
C SER A 153 10.48 1.89 6.22
N PRO A 154 9.63 2.72 5.58
CA PRO A 154 8.21 2.80 5.89
C PRO A 154 7.41 1.74 5.11
N ASP A 155 7.71 0.46 5.33
CA ASP A 155 7.26 -0.64 4.50
C ASP A 155 5.72 -0.81 4.53
N LYS A 156 5.09 -0.66 5.70
CA LYS A 156 3.62 -0.67 5.85
C LYS A 156 2.97 0.52 5.16
N ALA A 157 3.56 1.71 5.32
CA ALA A 157 3.04 2.91 4.70
C ALA A 157 3.25 2.91 3.17
N ASP A 158 4.36 2.35 2.66
CA ASP A 158 4.56 2.15 1.21
C ASP A 158 3.53 1.12 0.66
N ALA A 159 3.22 0.04 1.40
CA ALA A 159 2.16 -0.90 1.02
C ALA A 159 0.78 -0.22 0.99
N LEU A 160 0.47 0.65 1.95
CA LEU A 160 -0.75 1.47 1.92
C LEU A 160 -0.75 2.43 0.71
N ALA A 161 0.39 3.08 0.42
CA ALA A 161 0.53 3.99 -0.71
C ALA A 161 0.21 3.29 -2.04
N LEU A 162 0.67 2.07 -2.25
CA LEU A 162 0.36 1.29 -3.44
C LEU A 162 -1.14 1.12 -3.65
N THR A 163 -1.94 1.01 -2.58
CA THR A 163 -3.41 0.90 -2.72
C THR A 163 -4.05 2.14 -3.32
N MET A 164 -3.39 3.31 -3.27
CA MET A 164 -3.89 4.55 -3.87
C MET A 164 -3.77 4.55 -5.40
N ALA A 165 -2.97 3.64 -5.98
CA ALA A 165 -2.87 3.44 -7.42
C ALA A 165 -4.02 2.61 -8.00
N SER A 166 -4.96 2.11 -7.19
CA SER A 166 -6.08 1.31 -7.66
C SER A 166 -7.01 2.13 -8.55
N SER A 167 -7.35 1.57 -9.73
CA SER A 167 -8.37 2.14 -10.62
C SER A 167 -9.77 2.05 -10.00
N ALA A 168 -10.01 1.08 -9.12
CA ALA A 168 -11.25 0.95 -8.36
C ALA A 168 -11.43 2.08 -7.31
N ALA A 169 -10.35 2.76 -6.90
CA ALA A 169 -10.42 3.90 -5.99
C ALA A 169 -11.05 5.15 -6.63
N SER A 170 -11.20 5.20 -7.96
CA SER A 170 -11.82 6.31 -8.69
C SER A 170 -13.36 6.29 -8.64
N PHE A 171 -13.97 5.29 -8.02
CA PHE A 171 -15.43 5.16 -7.85
C PHE A 171 -15.92 5.65 -6.47
N SER A 172 -15.44 6.78 -5.98
CA SER A 172 -16.06 7.48 -4.85
C SER A 172 -17.07 8.52 -5.32
N GLY A 173 -18.00 8.10 -6.16
CA GLY A 173 -19.22 8.81 -6.47
C GLY A 173 -20.37 8.03 -5.84
N SER A 174 -20.87 8.54 -4.72
CA SER A 174 -22.19 8.28 -4.12
C SER A 174 -23.08 7.25 -4.85
N GLU A 175 -22.96 5.98 -4.52
CA GLU A 175 -24.07 5.04 -4.54
C GLU A 175 -23.71 3.84 -3.67
N SER A 176 -24.42 3.73 -2.56
CA SER A 176 -24.43 2.57 -1.67
C SER A 176 -25.14 1.42 -2.39
N VAL A 177 -24.39 0.64 -3.15
CA VAL A 177 -24.88 -0.64 -3.69
C VAL A 177 -24.09 -1.73 -3.04
N PHE A 178 -24.71 -2.32 -2.08
CA PHE A 178 -24.66 -3.62 -1.42
C PHE A 178 -24.69 -3.45 0.10
N GLY A 179 -25.88 -3.73 0.65
CA GLY A 179 -26.13 -3.79 2.08
C GLY A 179 -25.31 -4.89 2.76
N TYR A 180 -24.14 -4.54 3.22
CA TYR A 180 -23.33 -5.39 4.08
C TYR A 180 -23.70 -5.15 5.54
N ASN A 181 -24.42 -6.14 6.08
CA ASN A 181 -24.75 -6.18 7.51
C ASN A 181 -23.55 -6.78 8.27
N PHE A 182 -22.59 -5.94 8.68
CA PHE A 182 -21.44 -6.33 9.47
C PHE A 182 -21.86 -6.74 10.90
N LYS A 183 -22.39 -7.95 11.06
CA LYS A 183 -22.69 -8.56 12.36
C LYS A 183 -21.62 -9.55 12.83
N LYS A 184 -20.36 -9.27 12.64
CA LYS A 184 -19.28 -9.90 13.45
C LYS A 184 -18.15 -8.92 13.64
N PRO A 185 -17.80 -8.54 14.88
CA PRO A 185 -16.60 -7.76 15.13
C PRO A 185 -15.39 -8.66 14.86
N LEU A 186 -14.61 -8.35 13.83
CA LEU A 186 -13.22 -8.74 13.79
C LEU A 186 -12.56 -8.20 15.07
N LYS A 187 -11.77 -9.03 15.76
CA LYS A 187 -11.12 -8.69 17.04
C LYS A 187 -10.02 -7.63 16.93
N SER A 188 -10.06 -6.73 15.98
CA SER A 188 -9.18 -5.58 15.87
C SER A 188 -9.94 -4.32 16.26
N ARG A 189 -9.41 -3.60 17.24
CA ARG A 189 -9.90 -2.26 17.59
C ARG A 189 -9.58 -1.34 16.39
N ILE A 190 -10.60 -0.72 15.83
CA ILE A 190 -10.47 0.26 14.74
C ILE A 190 -10.57 1.64 15.36
N ILE A 191 -9.61 2.52 15.11
CA ILE A 191 -9.69 3.94 15.48
C ILE A 191 -10.48 4.68 14.38
N ARG A 192 -11.46 5.48 14.78
CA ARG A 192 -11.97 6.57 13.97
C ARG A 192 -11.02 7.75 14.17
N VAL A 193 -10.33 8.15 13.11
CA VAL A 193 -9.63 9.43 13.12
C VAL A 193 -10.72 10.50 12.98
N GLY A 194 -11.11 11.08 14.12
CA GLY A 194 -12.09 12.18 14.22
C GLY A 194 -11.45 13.52 13.92
#